data_36b569b230cad7a676c75fecfc6d2fd3
#
_entry.id   36b569b230cad7a676c75fecfc6d2fd3
#
_cell.length_a   1.000
_cell.length_b   1.000
_cell.length_c   1.000
_cell.angle_alpha   90.00
_cell.angle_beta   90.00
_cell.angle_gamma   90.00
#
_symmetry.space_group_name_H-M   'P 1'
#
loop_
_entity.id
_entity.type
_entity.pdbx_description
1 polymer ?
#
loop_
_entity_poly.entity_id
_entity_poly.type
_entity_poly.pdbx_seq_one_letter_code
_entity_poly.pdbx_strand_id
1 'polypeptide(L)'
;VQMADGRLAETPLRGALWQALEVDSPQALKALVVQPHFGAAGFARLAPLVDQRAQMGDPHAAAVLQRSGEALAGMVHTVAGQLDLAAPAVCAVGGAVLHLGGLRDCFERALMQRCPGARLQRPAGDACAGALHLAAQTPLRC
;
A
#
# COMPACT_ATOMS: atom_id res chain seq x y z
N VAL A 1 -13.47 -0.48 13.46
CA VAL A 1 -13.64 -0.35 14.91
C VAL A 1 -13.96 1.09 15.28
N GLN A 2 -13.15 2.10 14.92
CA GLN A 2 -13.35 3.51 15.32
C GLN A 2 -14.71 4.11 14.91
N MET A 3 -15.26 3.75 13.75
CA MET A 3 -16.62 4.12 13.37
C MET A 3 -17.68 3.34 14.18
N ALA A 4 -17.40 2.09 14.55
CA ALA A 4 -18.33 1.26 15.29
C ALA A 4 -18.43 1.64 16.79
N ASP A 5 -17.41 2.28 17.34
CA ASP A 5 -17.37 2.76 18.73
C ASP A 5 -17.57 4.28 18.86
N GLY A 6 -17.97 4.96 17.77
CA GLY A 6 -18.33 6.37 17.76
C GLY A 6 -17.16 7.36 17.76
N ARG A 7 -15.91 6.90 17.69
CA ARG A 7 -14.72 7.78 17.62
C ARG A 7 -14.52 8.45 16.27
N LEU A 8 -15.11 7.90 15.22
CA LEU A 8 -15.16 8.47 13.87
C LEU A 8 -16.60 8.47 13.38
N ALA A 9 -16.96 9.49 12.60
CA ALA A 9 -18.24 9.54 11.91
C ALA A 9 -18.42 8.30 11.02
N GLU A 10 -19.63 7.78 10.98
CA GLU A 10 -19.94 6.62 10.14
C GLU A 10 -19.96 7.03 8.66
N THR A 11 -19.33 6.23 7.81
CA THR A 11 -19.35 6.40 6.35
C THR A 11 -19.68 5.07 5.68
N PRO A 12 -20.02 5.07 4.37
CA PRO A 12 -20.27 3.86 3.61
C PRO A 12 -19.10 2.85 3.61
N LEU A 13 -17.89 3.30 3.90
CA LEU A 13 -16.72 2.43 4.05
C LEU A 13 -16.93 1.34 5.11
N ARG A 14 -17.57 1.67 6.26
CA ARG A 14 -17.84 0.68 7.32
C ARG A 14 -18.66 -0.49 6.79
N GLY A 15 -19.82 -0.20 6.19
CA GLY A 15 -20.71 -1.24 5.66
C GLY A 15 -20.03 -2.09 4.59
N ALA A 16 -19.28 -1.46 3.69
CA ALA A 16 -18.56 -2.15 2.65
C ALA A 16 -17.46 -3.10 3.19
N LEU A 17 -16.70 -2.66 4.20
CA LEU A 17 -15.70 -3.50 4.86
C LEU A 17 -16.34 -4.67 5.61
N TRP A 18 -17.45 -4.43 6.31
CA TRP A 18 -18.16 -5.48 7.04
C TRP A 18 -18.73 -6.53 6.10
N GLN A 19 -19.32 -6.10 4.99
CA GLN A 19 -19.82 -7.00 3.95
C GLN A 19 -18.68 -7.84 3.32
N ALA A 20 -17.55 -7.20 2.99
CA ALA A 20 -16.39 -7.90 2.40
C ALA A 20 -15.73 -8.90 3.38
N LEU A 21 -15.87 -8.69 4.68
CA LEU A 21 -15.35 -9.56 5.74
C LEU A 21 -16.41 -10.54 6.27
N GLU A 22 -17.65 -10.44 5.79
CA GLU A 22 -18.79 -11.27 6.25
C GLU A 22 -18.98 -11.20 7.78
N VAL A 23 -18.85 -9.99 8.34
CA VAL A 23 -19.05 -9.74 9.78
C VAL A 23 -20.20 -8.78 10.02
N ASP A 24 -20.89 -8.94 11.13
CA ASP A 24 -22.06 -8.18 11.54
C ASP A 24 -21.88 -7.37 12.83
N SER A 25 -20.76 -7.59 13.52
CA SER A 25 -20.52 -6.98 14.82
C SER A 25 -19.04 -6.60 15.03
N PRO A 26 -18.75 -5.62 15.90
CA PRO A 26 -17.37 -5.30 16.27
C PRO A 26 -16.64 -6.47 16.92
N GLN A 27 -17.37 -7.36 17.63
CA GLN A 27 -16.82 -8.55 18.26
C GLN A 27 -16.38 -9.58 17.22
N ALA A 28 -17.24 -9.85 16.21
CA ALA A 28 -16.90 -10.73 15.10
C ALA A 28 -15.71 -10.21 14.31
N LEU A 29 -15.66 -8.90 14.04
CA LEU A 29 -14.50 -8.27 13.38
C LEU A 29 -13.21 -8.47 14.17
N LYS A 30 -13.24 -8.22 15.50
CA LYS A 30 -12.06 -8.41 16.35
C LYS A 30 -11.62 -9.86 16.38
N ALA A 31 -12.57 -10.80 16.48
CA ALA A 31 -12.27 -12.22 16.44
C ALA A 31 -11.64 -12.66 15.13
N LEU A 32 -12.10 -12.12 14.01
CA LEU A 32 -11.57 -12.43 12.68
C LEU A 32 -10.13 -11.93 12.48
N VAL A 33 -9.85 -10.66 12.80
CA VAL A 33 -8.55 -10.04 12.48
C VAL A 33 -7.39 -10.55 13.33
N VAL A 34 -7.67 -11.18 14.48
CA VAL A 34 -6.64 -11.79 15.33
C VAL A 34 -6.34 -13.25 14.96
N GLN A 35 -7.06 -13.81 14.01
CA GLN A 35 -6.82 -15.19 13.57
C GLN A 35 -5.48 -15.29 12.83
N PRO A 36 -4.67 -16.34 13.09
CA PRO A 36 -3.35 -16.47 12.46
C PRO A 36 -3.38 -16.48 10.93
N HIS A 37 -4.46 -17.01 10.33
CA HIS A 37 -4.60 -17.07 8.87
C HIS A 37 -5.08 -15.75 8.24
N PHE A 38 -5.60 -14.79 9.01
CA PHE A 38 -6.02 -13.50 8.45
C PHE A 38 -4.82 -12.66 8.05
N GLY A 39 -3.91 -12.38 8.95
CA GLY A 39 -2.60 -11.76 8.74
C GLY A 39 -2.58 -10.61 7.71
N ALA A 40 -1.41 -10.34 7.16
CA ALA A 40 -1.21 -9.30 6.16
C ALA A 40 -2.01 -9.53 4.87
N ALA A 41 -2.18 -10.78 4.44
CA ALA A 41 -2.94 -11.12 3.25
C ALA A 41 -4.45 -10.83 3.40
N GLY A 42 -5.01 -11.03 4.61
CA GLY A 42 -6.39 -10.68 4.93
C GLY A 42 -6.64 -9.19 4.81
N PHE A 43 -5.73 -8.36 5.32
CA PHE A 43 -5.82 -6.90 5.17
C PHE A 43 -5.58 -6.46 3.71
N ALA A 44 -4.62 -7.06 3.00
CA ALA A 44 -4.31 -6.68 1.63
C ALA A 44 -5.51 -6.86 0.68
N ARG A 45 -6.37 -7.86 0.91
CA ARG A 45 -7.60 -8.09 0.12
C ARG A 45 -8.61 -6.93 0.23
N LEU A 46 -8.55 -6.14 1.29
CA LEU A 46 -9.44 -4.99 1.48
C LEU A 46 -8.94 -3.72 0.78
N ALA A 47 -7.69 -3.68 0.35
CA ALA A 47 -7.09 -2.49 -0.23
C ALA A 47 -7.81 -1.98 -1.50
N PRO A 48 -8.23 -2.84 -2.46
CA PRO A 48 -9.01 -2.38 -3.62
C PRO A 48 -10.35 -1.74 -3.23
N LEU A 49 -11.02 -2.27 -2.20
CA LEU A 49 -12.28 -1.71 -1.72
C LEU A 49 -12.06 -0.32 -1.09
N VAL A 50 -10.99 -0.14 -0.33
CA VAL A 50 -10.63 1.16 0.25
C VAL A 50 -10.32 2.17 -0.86
N ASP A 51 -9.55 1.77 -1.88
CA ASP A 51 -9.24 2.62 -3.04
C ASP A 51 -10.52 3.04 -3.78
N GLN A 52 -11.41 2.10 -4.06
CA GLN A 52 -12.70 2.38 -4.69
C GLN A 52 -13.55 3.36 -3.85
N ARG A 53 -13.63 3.16 -2.54
CA ARG A 53 -14.41 4.05 -1.66
C ARG A 53 -13.81 5.45 -1.58
N ALA A 54 -12.49 5.58 -1.61
CA ALA A 54 -11.83 6.88 -1.70
C ALA A 54 -12.17 7.61 -2.99
N GLN A 55 -12.19 6.91 -4.13
CA GLN A 55 -12.59 7.46 -5.43
C GLN A 55 -14.07 7.91 -5.44
N MET A 56 -14.92 7.26 -4.65
CA MET A 56 -16.33 7.64 -4.44
C MET A 56 -16.51 8.77 -3.42
N GLY A 57 -15.43 9.36 -2.92
CA GLY A 57 -15.46 10.50 -2.01
C GLY A 57 -15.57 10.15 -0.52
N ASP A 58 -15.36 8.89 -0.12
CA ASP A 58 -15.34 8.53 1.31
C ASP A 58 -14.12 9.15 2.00
N PRO A 59 -14.29 10.06 2.99
CA PRO A 59 -13.19 10.79 3.59
C PRO A 59 -12.26 9.91 4.42
N HIS A 60 -12.77 8.85 5.03
CA HIS A 60 -11.95 7.93 5.82
C HIS A 60 -11.10 7.03 4.94
N ALA A 61 -11.65 6.57 3.81
CA ALA A 61 -10.90 5.83 2.81
C ALA A 61 -9.79 6.70 2.20
N ALA A 62 -10.11 7.94 1.82
CA ALA A 62 -9.12 8.88 1.31
C ALA A 62 -7.99 9.16 2.32
N ALA A 63 -8.34 9.36 3.60
CA ALA A 63 -7.35 9.56 4.67
C ALA A 63 -6.45 8.32 4.90
N VAL A 64 -6.98 7.10 4.68
CA VAL A 64 -6.16 5.87 4.73
C VAL A 64 -5.14 5.85 3.60
N LEU A 65 -5.57 6.13 2.37
CA LEU A 65 -4.66 6.15 1.21
C LEU A 65 -3.59 7.24 1.34
N GLN A 66 -3.98 8.42 1.82
CA GLN A 66 -3.04 9.52 2.05
C GLN A 66 -1.95 9.11 3.05
N ARG A 67 -2.33 8.61 4.25
CA ARG A 67 -1.35 8.16 5.26
C ARG A 67 -0.46 7.03 4.73
N SER A 68 -1.01 6.13 3.93
CA SER A 68 -0.23 5.04 3.34
C SER A 68 0.77 5.55 2.31
N GLY A 69 0.38 6.49 1.45
CA GLY A 69 1.28 7.15 0.49
C GLY A 69 2.39 7.93 1.18
N GLU A 70 2.05 8.68 2.24
CA GLU A 70 3.02 9.43 3.05
C GLU A 70 4.02 8.51 3.76
N ALA A 71 3.56 7.35 4.27
CA ALA A 71 4.43 6.37 4.90
C ALA A 71 5.42 5.76 3.89
N LEU A 72 4.95 5.40 2.70
CA LEU A 72 5.79 4.89 1.62
C LEU A 72 6.84 5.93 1.17
N ALA A 73 6.43 7.19 1.00
CA ALA A 73 7.36 8.28 0.65
C ALA A 73 8.37 8.54 1.77
N GLY A 74 7.94 8.42 3.04
CA GLY A 74 8.84 8.48 4.20
C GLY A 74 9.91 7.40 4.18
N MET A 75 9.56 6.16 3.81
CA MET A 75 10.54 5.07 3.65
C MET A 75 11.57 5.39 2.57
N VAL A 76 11.13 5.90 1.41
CA VAL A 76 12.06 6.31 0.34
C VAL A 76 12.99 7.43 0.82
N HIS A 77 12.44 8.45 1.48
CA HIS A 77 13.23 9.57 2.03
C HIS A 77 14.31 9.08 3.01
N THR A 78 13.93 8.18 3.93
CA THR A 78 14.88 7.64 4.91
C THR A 78 16.01 6.86 4.24
N VAL A 79 15.67 5.97 3.28
CA VAL A 79 16.68 5.18 2.56
C VAL A 79 17.57 6.08 1.69
N ALA A 80 16.99 7.05 0.99
CA ALA A 80 17.76 8.00 0.20
C ALA A 80 18.76 8.80 1.04
N GLY A 81 18.34 9.25 2.24
CA GLY A 81 19.23 9.93 3.18
C GLY A 81 20.34 9.03 3.72
N GLN A 82 20.05 7.77 4.03
CA GLN A 82 21.06 6.81 4.50
C GLN A 82 22.11 6.47 3.43
N LEU A 83 21.72 6.52 2.15
CA LEU A 83 22.58 6.24 1.01
C LEU A 83 23.16 7.51 0.35
N ASP A 84 22.91 8.66 0.91
CA ASP A 84 23.38 9.97 0.40
C ASP A 84 22.95 10.25 -1.07
N LEU A 85 21.73 9.84 -1.42
CA LEU A 85 21.17 9.97 -2.76
C LEU A 85 20.36 11.26 -2.90
N ALA A 86 20.91 12.28 -3.56
CA ALA A 86 20.21 13.54 -3.81
C ALA A 86 19.04 13.41 -4.81
N ALA A 87 19.12 12.49 -5.75
CA ALA A 87 18.11 12.25 -6.79
C ALA A 87 17.87 10.74 -6.99
N PRO A 88 17.21 10.08 -6.03
CA PRO A 88 17.04 8.62 -6.08
C PRO A 88 16.14 8.19 -7.25
N ALA A 89 16.53 7.13 -7.93
CA ALA A 89 15.66 6.40 -8.84
C ALA A 89 14.77 5.46 -8.00
N VAL A 90 13.46 5.65 -8.05
CA VAL A 90 12.48 4.90 -7.27
C VAL A 90 11.67 4.01 -8.20
N CYS A 91 11.69 2.71 -7.92
CA CYS A 91 10.92 1.74 -8.66
C CYS A 91 9.88 1.09 -7.74
N ALA A 92 8.60 1.28 -8.03
CA ALA A 92 7.51 0.61 -7.32
C ALA A 92 7.31 -0.78 -7.92
N VAL A 93 7.56 -1.81 -7.12
CA VAL A 93 7.41 -3.23 -7.53
C VAL A 93 6.29 -3.94 -6.78
N GLY A 94 5.69 -3.31 -5.77
CA GLY A 94 4.62 -3.88 -4.98
C GLY A 94 3.25 -3.73 -5.63
N GLY A 95 2.40 -4.78 -5.54
CA GLY A 95 1.09 -4.83 -6.18
C GLY A 95 0.16 -3.67 -5.81
N ALA A 96 0.14 -3.23 -4.54
CA ALA A 96 -0.72 -2.14 -4.09
C ALA A 96 -0.43 -0.82 -4.84
N VAL A 97 0.83 -0.40 -4.92
CA VAL A 97 1.21 0.85 -5.62
C VAL A 97 1.02 0.73 -7.14
N LEU A 98 1.16 -0.47 -7.69
CA LEU A 98 0.97 -0.68 -9.14
C LEU A 98 -0.51 -0.70 -9.54
N HIS A 99 -1.40 -1.23 -8.70
CA HIS A 99 -2.79 -1.53 -9.08
C HIS A 99 -3.83 -0.60 -8.43
N LEU A 100 -3.47 0.13 -7.36
CA LEU A 100 -4.39 1.06 -6.69
C LEU A 100 -4.03 2.50 -7.07
N GLY A 101 -4.83 3.09 -7.97
CA GLY A 101 -4.61 4.43 -8.51
C GLY A 101 -4.55 5.50 -7.42
N GLY A 102 -5.51 5.49 -6.51
CA GLY A 102 -5.57 6.46 -5.41
C GLY A 102 -4.37 6.38 -4.46
N LEU A 103 -3.88 5.17 -4.17
CA LEU A 103 -2.66 5.01 -3.37
C LEU A 103 -1.43 5.52 -4.13
N ARG A 104 -1.33 5.23 -5.42
CA ARG A 104 -0.23 5.71 -6.27
C ARG A 104 -0.18 7.23 -6.26
N ASP A 105 -1.29 7.90 -6.52
CA ASP A 105 -1.38 9.35 -6.57
C ASP A 105 -0.98 10.00 -5.23
N CYS A 106 -1.38 9.39 -4.11
CA CYS A 106 -0.97 9.85 -2.78
C CYS A 106 0.52 9.66 -2.55
N PHE A 107 1.07 8.51 -2.95
CA PHE A 107 2.51 8.22 -2.85
C PHE A 107 3.34 9.18 -3.72
N GLU A 108 2.98 9.37 -4.98
CA GLU A 108 3.70 10.26 -5.91
C GLU A 108 3.72 11.69 -5.40
N ARG A 109 2.59 12.22 -4.93
CA ARG A 109 2.52 13.55 -4.30
C ARG A 109 3.42 13.69 -3.08
N ALA A 110 3.34 12.72 -2.16
CA ALA A 110 4.15 12.74 -0.95
C ALA A 110 5.65 12.59 -1.25
N LEU A 111 6.00 11.78 -2.27
CA LEU A 111 7.37 11.60 -2.72
C LEU A 111 7.95 12.91 -3.27
N MET A 112 7.23 13.61 -4.13
CA MET A 112 7.68 14.90 -4.67
C MET A 112 7.86 15.96 -3.59
N GLN A 113 7.05 15.93 -2.54
CA GLN A 113 7.19 16.85 -1.40
C GLN A 113 8.42 16.52 -0.54
N ARG A 114 8.70 15.24 -0.29
CA ARG A 114 9.79 14.80 0.60
C ARG A 114 11.13 14.64 -0.10
N CYS A 115 11.12 14.29 -1.36
CA CYS A 115 12.29 14.05 -2.20
C CYS A 115 12.08 14.68 -3.59
N PRO A 116 12.20 16.02 -3.74
CA PRO A 116 11.92 16.71 -5.02
C PRO A 116 12.78 16.24 -6.19
N GLY A 117 13.97 15.65 -5.90
CA GLY A 117 14.87 15.10 -6.91
C GLY A 117 14.57 13.65 -7.29
N ALA A 118 13.64 12.97 -6.61
CA ALA A 118 13.34 11.57 -6.89
C ALA A 118 12.72 11.39 -8.28
N ARG A 119 13.09 10.30 -8.94
CA ARG A 119 12.56 9.93 -10.26
C ARG A 119 11.86 8.59 -10.17
N LEU A 120 10.56 8.57 -10.45
CA LEU A 120 9.82 7.33 -10.58
C LEU A 120 10.19 6.64 -11.88
N GLN A 121 10.54 5.36 -11.78
CA GLN A 121 10.87 4.50 -12.92
C GLN A 121 9.96 3.29 -12.97
N ARG A 122 9.70 2.80 -14.17
CA ARG A 122 9.02 1.51 -14.33
C ARG A 122 10.00 0.37 -14.07
N PRO A 123 9.53 -0.77 -13.51
CA PRO A 123 10.35 -1.96 -13.42
C PRO A 123 10.85 -2.37 -14.83
N ALA A 124 12.13 -2.72 -14.94
CA ALA A 124 12.70 -3.25 -16.18
C ALA A 124 12.17 -4.65 -16.53
N GLY A 125 11.61 -5.35 -15.54
CA GLY A 125 11.00 -6.67 -15.66
C GLY A 125 10.36 -7.08 -14.35
N ASP A 126 9.77 -8.26 -14.33
CA ASP A 126 9.22 -8.90 -13.13
C ASP A 126 10.30 -9.71 -12.36
N ALA A 127 9.89 -10.35 -11.28
CA ALA A 127 10.78 -11.17 -10.46
C ALA A 127 11.39 -12.36 -11.26
N CYS A 128 10.65 -12.91 -12.23
CA CYS A 128 11.14 -14.00 -13.08
C CYS A 128 12.24 -13.51 -14.03
N ALA A 129 12.03 -12.35 -14.66
CA ALA A 129 13.04 -11.72 -15.50
C ALA A 129 14.33 -11.41 -14.72
N GLY A 130 14.18 -10.90 -13.48
CA GLY A 130 15.31 -10.66 -12.58
C GLY A 130 16.05 -11.94 -12.20
N ALA A 131 15.34 -13.01 -11.87
CA ALA A 131 15.93 -14.31 -11.56
C ALA A 131 16.69 -14.90 -12.76
N LEU A 132 16.12 -14.83 -13.97
CA LEU A 132 16.78 -15.28 -15.19
C LEU A 132 18.04 -14.47 -15.49
N HIS A 133 17.99 -13.15 -15.30
CA HIS A 133 19.15 -12.28 -15.47
C HIS A 133 20.29 -12.65 -14.51
N LEU A 134 19.98 -12.87 -13.22
CA LEU A 134 20.96 -13.31 -12.23
C LEU A 134 21.53 -14.69 -12.54
N ALA A 135 20.68 -15.64 -12.96
CA ALA A 135 21.13 -16.98 -13.35
C ALA A 135 22.09 -16.96 -14.54
N ALA A 136 21.83 -16.10 -15.53
CA ALA A 136 22.71 -15.93 -16.71
C ALA A 136 24.07 -15.31 -16.36
N GLN A 137 24.17 -14.55 -15.27
CA GLN A 137 25.43 -13.97 -14.81
C GLN A 137 26.23 -14.86 -13.86
N THR A 138 25.61 -15.92 -13.33
CA THR A 138 26.26 -16.83 -12.40
C THR A 138 26.98 -17.93 -13.19
N PRO A 139 28.33 -17.98 -13.20
CA PRO A 139 29.04 -19.06 -13.86
C PRO A 139 28.67 -20.39 -13.21
N LEU A 140 28.31 -21.38 -14.03
CA LEU A 140 28.12 -22.76 -13.59
C LEU A 140 29.42 -23.24 -12.93
N ARG A 141 29.42 -23.39 -11.61
CA ARG A 141 30.52 -24.12 -10.96
C ARG A 141 30.32 -25.60 -11.25
N CYS A 142 31.08 -26.13 -12.20
CA CYS A 142 31.24 -27.58 -12.37
C CYS A 142 32.06 -28.16 -11.22
#